data_88dcf30097b4fc820d2e8af09763dae7
#
_entry.id   88dcf30097b4fc820d2e8af09763dae7
#
_cell.length_a   1.000
_cell.length_b   1.000
_cell.length_c   1.000
_cell.angle_alpha   90.00
_cell.angle_beta   90.00
_cell.angle_gamma   90.00
#
_symmetry.space_group_name_H-M   'P 1'
#
loop_
_entity.id
_entity.type
_entity.pdbx_description
1 polymer ?
#
loop_
_entity_poly.entity_id
_entity_poly.type
_entity_poly.pdbx_seq_one_letter_code
_entity_poly.pdbx_strand_id
1 'polypeptide(L)'
;MGRVILAKHPSLLFALIVSLCPVASAQSDPANQTAAQTAGIQVYATADDASPPVGILPPGANVKPIAESQGAGAVKWYLINTPQGVSGWIKQSDSAEAKKVADFFRRLPAEPSGIAIDIPTGSVAAAPRGAVIVPVNFSGRAVIVPVTFNHSGTANLILDTGASVTMITGKVAADLRIPTTGSSLITGIGGTVRAQVARVDSVKVGDAEVVGMTVSIHDPLRNPNFEGLLGMDFLGRFQVSVDPEKKLLILKPR
;
A
#
# COMPACT_ATOMS: atom_id res chain seq x y z
N MET A 1 -5.21 31.29 -64.99
CA MET A 1 -5.01 32.77 -65.10
C MET A 1 -4.83 33.32 -63.71
N GLY A 2 -3.77 34.12 -63.51
CA GLY A 2 -3.55 34.92 -62.30
C GLY A 2 -2.26 34.58 -61.55
N ARG A 3 -1.38 35.14 -61.88
CA ARG A 3 -0.13 35.93 -61.70
C ARG A 3 0.50 35.85 -60.29
N VAL A 4 1.72 35.30 -60.30
CA VAL A 4 2.76 35.40 -59.26
C VAL A 4 3.32 36.82 -59.26
N ILE A 5 3.47 37.42 -58.08
CA ILE A 5 4.32 38.61 -57.89
C ILE A 5 5.43 38.27 -56.91
N LEU A 6 6.64 38.30 -57.41
CA LEU A 6 7.93 38.22 -56.72
C LEU A 6 8.26 39.61 -56.15
N ALA A 7 8.56 39.70 -54.88
CA ALA A 7 9.17 40.89 -54.27
C ALA A 7 10.54 40.55 -53.67
N LYS A 8 11.50 41.38 -54.11
CA LYS A 8 12.95 41.29 -53.87
C LYS A 8 13.36 41.59 -52.44
N HIS A 9 14.39 40.87 -52.00
CA HIS A 9 15.18 41.17 -50.80
C HIS A 9 16.05 42.45 -50.96
N PRO A 10 16.44 43.06 -49.83
CA PRO A 10 17.81 43.44 -49.71
C PRO A 10 18.51 42.84 -48.49
N SER A 11 19.72 42.41 -48.74
CA SER A 11 20.71 41.93 -47.82
C SER A 11 21.07 42.97 -46.77
N LEU A 12 21.07 42.58 -45.50
CA LEU A 12 21.76 43.32 -44.44
C LEU A 12 22.74 42.37 -43.76
N LEU A 13 24.01 42.67 -43.97
CA LEU A 13 25.16 42.11 -43.28
C LEU A 13 25.05 42.47 -41.79
N PHE A 14 24.97 41.48 -40.92
CA PHE A 14 25.17 41.68 -39.49
C PHE A 14 26.48 41.01 -39.07
N ALA A 15 27.39 41.85 -38.60
CA ALA A 15 28.68 41.46 -38.08
C ALA A 15 28.56 40.63 -36.81
N LEU A 16 29.23 39.48 -36.79
CA LEU A 16 29.36 38.58 -35.66
C LEU A 16 30.35 39.19 -34.65
N ILE A 17 29.85 39.79 -33.56
CA ILE A 17 30.68 40.15 -32.41
C ILE A 17 30.69 38.93 -31.47
N VAL A 18 31.78 38.19 -31.50
CA VAL A 18 32.07 37.13 -30.52
C VAL A 18 32.51 37.83 -29.24
N SER A 19 31.55 37.92 -28.27
CA SER A 19 31.87 38.33 -26.91
C SER A 19 32.31 37.10 -26.13
N LEU A 20 33.60 37.01 -25.82
CA LEU A 20 34.12 36.05 -24.83
C LEU A 20 33.55 36.43 -23.46
N CYS A 21 32.54 35.70 -22.97
CA CYS A 21 32.22 35.68 -21.54
C CYS A 21 33.21 34.77 -20.81
N PRO A 22 33.81 35.21 -19.71
CA PRO A 22 34.63 34.33 -18.87
C PRO A 22 33.73 33.28 -18.22
N VAL A 23 34.12 32.03 -18.30
CA VAL A 23 33.53 30.93 -17.54
C VAL A 23 33.80 31.21 -16.05
N ALA A 24 32.81 31.73 -15.36
CA ALA A 24 32.84 31.81 -13.91
C ALA A 24 32.66 30.38 -13.38
N SER A 25 33.71 29.84 -12.79
CA SER A 25 33.66 28.64 -11.96
C SER A 25 32.63 28.90 -10.86
N ALA A 26 31.51 28.21 -10.91
CA ALA A 26 30.53 28.23 -9.83
C ALA A 26 31.17 27.54 -8.61
N GLN A 27 31.79 28.35 -7.75
CA GLN A 27 32.08 27.97 -6.39
C GLN A 27 30.74 27.72 -5.72
N SER A 28 30.47 26.47 -5.29
CA SER A 28 29.33 26.10 -4.49
C SER A 28 29.39 26.86 -3.16
N ASP A 29 28.51 27.80 -2.99
CA ASP A 29 28.38 28.65 -1.83
C ASP A 29 28.08 27.75 -0.58
N PRO A 30 28.89 27.76 0.48
CA PRO A 30 28.62 26.97 1.68
C PRO A 30 27.28 27.33 2.36
N ALA A 31 26.72 28.52 2.08
CA ALA A 31 25.39 28.92 2.56
C ALA A 31 24.25 28.10 1.95
N ASN A 32 24.43 27.52 0.75
CA ASN A 32 23.41 26.71 0.10
C ASN A 32 23.37 25.26 0.63
N GLN A 33 24.45 24.79 1.28
CA GLN A 33 24.48 23.48 1.94
C GLN A 33 23.78 23.52 3.31
N THR A 34 23.78 24.67 3.99
CA THR A 34 23.10 24.83 5.28
C THR A 34 21.59 24.99 5.11
N ALA A 35 21.12 25.58 4.01
CA ALA A 35 19.69 25.68 3.70
C ALA A 35 19.06 24.33 3.33
N ALA A 36 19.83 23.40 2.76
CA ALA A 36 19.35 22.04 2.45
C ALA A 36 19.14 21.17 3.71
N GLN A 37 19.81 21.49 4.82
CA GLN A 37 19.63 20.76 6.09
C GLN A 37 18.41 21.22 6.89
N THR A 38 17.78 22.31 6.53
CA THR A 38 16.54 22.83 7.16
C THR A 38 15.28 22.48 6.34
N ALA A 39 15.46 21.95 5.13
CA ALA A 39 14.35 21.49 4.30
C ALA A 39 13.81 20.15 4.85
N GLY A 40 12.52 20.08 5.14
CA GLY A 40 11.86 18.85 5.56
C GLY A 40 11.99 17.75 4.52
N ILE A 41 11.74 16.51 4.93
CA ILE A 41 11.81 15.33 4.07
C ILE A 41 10.56 15.29 3.18
N GLN A 42 10.73 15.08 1.88
CA GLN A 42 9.61 14.86 0.97
C GLN A 42 8.93 13.52 1.30
N VAL A 43 7.60 13.56 1.34
CA VAL A 43 6.74 12.39 1.53
C VAL A 43 6.06 12.10 0.20
N TYR A 44 6.17 10.87 -0.29
CA TYR A 44 5.71 10.42 -1.59
C TYR A 44 4.47 9.52 -1.47
N ALA A 45 3.65 9.47 -2.51
CA ALA A 45 2.47 8.60 -2.54
C ALA A 45 2.85 7.10 -2.64
N THR A 46 3.95 6.79 -3.34
CA THR A 46 4.49 5.43 -3.51
C THR A 46 6.00 5.40 -3.24
N ALA A 47 6.56 4.21 -3.03
CA ALA A 47 8.00 3.99 -2.78
C ALA A 47 8.81 4.10 -4.09
N ASP A 48 8.69 5.23 -4.79
CA ASP A 48 9.30 5.49 -6.09
C ASP A 48 9.64 6.98 -6.24
N ASP A 49 10.83 7.28 -6.77
CA ASP A 49 11.29 8.65 -7.06
C ASP A 49 10.45 9.34 -8.15
N ALA A 50 9.79 8.58 -9.04
CA ALA A 50 8.87 9.12 -10.04
C ALA A 50 7.48 9.46 -9.48
N SER A 51 7.20 9.06 -8.25
CA SER A 51 5.93 9.37 -7.57
C SER A 51 5.85 10.86 -7.22
N PRO A 52 4.69 11.51 -7.40
CA PRO A 52 4.52 12.88 -6.96
C PRO A 52 4.63 12.98 -5.43
N PRO A 53 5.28 14.02 -4.90
CA PRO A 53 5.28 14.28 -3.46
C PRO A 53 3.85 14.62 -2.99
N VAL A 54 3.44 14.04 -1.88
CA VAL A 54 2.13 14.29 -1.23
C VAL A 54 2.26 15.19 -0.01
N GLY A 55 3.49 15.53 0.40
CA GLY A 55 3.75 16.43 1.51
C GLY A 55 5.21 16.57 1.85
N ILE A 56 5.47 17.37 2.88
CA ILE A 56 6.82 17.58 3.45
C ILE A 56 6.73 17.26 4.95
N LEU A 57 7.62 16.40 5.41
CA LEU A 57 7.80 16.10 6.83
C LEU A 57 8.76 17.14 7.42
N PRO A 58 8.30 17.98 8.38
CA PRO A 58 9.18 18.97 8.98
C PRO A 58 10.23 18.31 9.89
N PRO A 59 11.38 18.97 10.09
CA PRO A 59 12.39 18.50 11.03
C PRO A 59 11.81 18.32 12.44
N GLY A 60 12.20 17.25 13.13
CA GLY A 60 11.70 16.92 14.46
C GLY A 60 10.31 16.28 14.49
N ALA A 61 9.68 16.06 13.36
CA ALA A 61 8.36 15.43 13.32
C ALA A 61 8.38 14.04 13.97
N ASN A 62 7.37 13.81 14.81
CA ASN A 62 7.15 12.47 15.36
C ASN A 62 6.34 11.65 14.39
N VAL A 63 6.96 10.64 13.79
CA VAL A 63 6.34 9.77 12.80
C VAL A 63 6.18 8.36 13.36
N LYS A 64 5.09 7.70 12.96
CA LYS A 64 4.89 6.28 13.25
C LYS A 64 5.36 5.46 12.05
N PRO A 65 6.44 4.66 12.17
CA PRO A 65 6.83 3.72 11.13
C PRO A 65 5.74 2.65 10.90
N ILE A 66 5.44 2.35 9.63
CA ILE A 66 4.42 1.37 9.26
C ILE A 66 5.05 0.21 8.51
N ALA A 67 5.86 0.50 7.47
CA ALA A 67 6.46 -0.51 6.60
C ALA A 67 7.82 -0.07 6.08
N GLU A 68 8.65 -1.05 5.66
CA GLU A 68 9.83 -0.79 4.83
C GLU A 68 9.68 -1.50 3.48
N SER A 69 10.22 -0.88 2.43
CA SER A 69 10.27 -1.43 1.08
C SER A 69 11.63 -1.20 0.46
N GLN A 70 12.03 -2.06 -0.44
CA GLN A 70 13.23 -1.88 -1.24
C GLN A 70 12.83 -1.43 -2.64
N GLY A 71 13.16 -0.19 -2.95
CA GLY A 71 12.93 0.40 -4.28
C GLY A 71 14.01 0.02 -5.29
N ALA A 72 13.93 0.59 -6.47
CA ALA A 72 14.93 0.42 -7.51
C ALA A 72 16.32 0.87 -7.01
N GLY A 73 17.38 0.14 -7.38
CA GLY A 73 18.76 0.46 -6.99
C GLY A 73 19.10 0.19 -5.52
N ALA A 74 18.40 -0.74 -4.85
CA ALA A 74 18.63 -1.13 -3.46
C ALA A 74 18.39 -0.01 -2.42
N VAL A 75 17.74 1.07 -2.82
CA VAL A 75 17.37 2.16 -1.90
C VAL A 75 16.17 1.75 -1.06
N LYS A 76 16.27 1.92 0.26
CA LYS A 76 15.16 1.65 1.16
C LYS A 76 14.20 2.82 1.23
N TRP A 77 12.93 2.48 1.32
CA TRP A 77 11.82 3.40 1.53
C TRP A 77 11.04 3.00 2.77
N TYR A 78 10.53 3.97 3.48
CA TYR A 78 9.79 3.76 4.71
C TYR A 78 8.41 4.39 4.62
N LEU A 79 7.37 3.59 4.73
CA LEU A 79 6.01 4.08 4.89
C LEU A 79 5.85 4.58 6.34
N ILE A 80 5.43 5.82 6.46
CA ILE A 80 5.21 6.49 7.74
C ILE A 80 3.80 7.05 7.85
N ASN A 81 3.36 7.24 9.07
CA ASN A 81 2.18 8.02 9.38
C ASN A 81 2.58 9.21 10.24
N THR A 82 2.17 10.40 9.85
CA THR A 82 2.42 11.64 10.60
C THR A 82 1.33 11.86 11.65
N PRO A 83 1.59 12.68 12.70
CA PRO A 83 0.56 13.03 13.68
C PRO A 83 -0.67 13.71 13.06
N GLN A 84 -0.50 14.38 11.92
CA GLN A 84 -1.56 15.03 11.15
C GLN A 84 -2.41 14.04 10.33
N GLY A 85 -2.08 12.73 10.39
CA GLY A 85 -2.83 11.69 9.69
C GLY A 85 -2.42 11.50 8.23
N VAL A 86 -1.36 12.14 7.76
CA VAL A 86 -0.82 11.92 6.41
C VAL A 86 0.02 10.65 6.43
N SER A 87 -0.33 9.69 5.59
CA SER A 87 0.49 8.50 5.32
C SER A 87 1.21 8.66 4.00
N GLY A 88 2.47 8.25 3.96
CA GLY A 88 3.25 8.30 2.73
C GLY A 88 4.66 7.75 2.91
N TRP A 89 5.38 7.66 1.82
CA TRP A 89 6.71 7.08 1.75
C TRP A 89 7.79 8.14 1.89
N ILE A 90 8.78 7.88 2.75
CA ILE A 90 10.02 8.64 2.81
C ILE A 90 11.18 7.77 2.34
N LYS A 91 12.10 8.38 1.58
CA LYS A 91 13.31 7.71 1.12
C LYS A 91 14.33 7.66 2.25
N GLN A 92 15.09 6.56 2.32
CA GLN A 92 16.26 6.48 3.20
C GLN A 92 17.20 7.64 2.91
N SER A 93 17.55 8.41 3.94
CA SER A 93 18.42 9.58 3.85
C SER A 93 19.18 9.75 5.16
N ASP A 94 20.10 10.73 5.16
CA ASP A 94 20.88 11.08 6.36
C ASP A 94 20.14 11.94 7.38
N SER A 95 18.88 12.29 7.11
CA SER A 95 18.05 13.04 8.04
C SER A 95 17.82 12.29 9.35
N ALA A 96 17.64 13.04 10.43
CA ALA A 96 17.42 12.47 11.77
C ALA A 96 16.13 11.63 11.83
N GLU A 97 15.09 12.06 11.11
CA GLU A 97 13.79 11.38 11.05
C GLU A 97 13.89 10.06 10.28
N ALA A 98 14.52 10.06 9.10
CA ALA A 98 14.72 8.85 8.32
C ALA A 98 15.60 7.84 9.07
N LYS A 99 16.64 8.30 9.79
CA LYS A 99 17.48 7.45 10.65
C LYS A 99 16.68 6.84 11.81
N LYS A 100 15.83 7.62 12.48
CA LYS A 100 14.95 7.09 13.56
C LYS A 100 14.01 5.99 13.02
N VAL A 101 13.44 6.21 11.84
CA VAL A 101 12.58 5.22 11.20
C VAL A 101 13.38 3.96 10.80
N ALA A 102 14.56 4.13 10.21
CA ALA A 102 15.46 3.03 9.87
C ALA A 102 15.88 2.22 11.12
N ASP A 103 16.19 2.92 12.21
CA ASP A 103 16.55 2.29 13.49
C ASP A 103 15.40 1.52 14.11
N PHE A 104 14.17 2.00 13.95
CA PHE A 104 12.98 1.27 14.38
C PHE A 104 12.92 -0.11 13.69
N PHE A 105 13.03 -0.15 12.35
CA PHE A 105 12.98 -1.41 11.61
C PHE A 105 14.19 -2.31 11.90
N ARG A 106 15.37 -1.74 12.14
CA ARG A 106 16.57 -2.51 12.50
C ARG A 106 16.46 -3.15 13.88
N ARG A 107 15.77 -2.54 14.84
CA ARG A 107 15.55 -3.06 16.20
C ARG A 107 14.42 -4.07 16.27
N LEU A 108 13.61 -4.21 15.23
CA LEU A 108 12.68 -5.33 15.16
C LEU A 108 13.52 -6.61 15.21
N PRO A 109 13.17 -7.60 16.05
CA PRO A 109 13.90 -8.87 16.09
C PRO A 109 14.02 -9.40 14.66
N ALA A 110 15.24 -9.78 14.28
CA ALA A 110 15.41 -10.53 13.03
C ALA A 110 14.48 -11.75 13.13
N GLU A 111 13.65 -11.95 12.10
CA GLU A 111 12.87 -13.18 12.05
C GLU A 111 13.82 -14.35 12.24
N PRO A 112 13.48 -15.34 13.08
CA PRO A 112 14.17 -16.60 13.04
C PRO A 112 14.06 -17.09 11.59
N SER A 113 15.20 -17.09 10.89
CA SER A 113 15.29 -17.57 9.51
C SER A 113 14.69 -18.97 9.47
N GLY A 114 13.54 -19.13 8.83
CA GLY A 114 13.01 -20.46 8.56
C GLY A 114 11.69 -20.84 9.22
N ILE A 115 10.93 -19.94 9.84
CA ILE A 115 9.51 -20.19 9.97
C ILE A 115 8.85 -19.64 8.69
N ALA A 116 8.92 -20.42 7.62
CA ALA A 116 7.79 -20.47 6.72
C ALA A 116 6.63 -20.87 7.63
N ILE A 117 5.83 -19.88 8.07
CA ILE A 117 4.54 -20.23 8.64
C ILE A 117 3.84 -20.87 7.45
N ASP A 118 3.81 -22.20 7.47
CA ASP A 118 2.84 -22.95 6.70
C ASP A 118 1.50 -22.42 7.21
N ILE A 119 0.99 -21.39 6.53
CA ILE A 119 -0.34 -20.83 6.83
C ILE A 119 -1.25 -21.99 6.51
N PRO A 120 -1.82 -22.68 7.53
CA PRO A 120 -2.63 -23.83 7.25
C PRO A 120 -3.72 -23.34 6.32
N THR A 121 -3.65 -23.77 5.07
CA THR A 121 -4.68 -23.49 4.09
C THR A 121 -5.94 -24.17 4.62
N GLY A 122 -6.86 -23.39 5.18
CA GLY A 122 -8.12 -23.89 5.67
C GLY A 122 -8.78 -24.82 4.65
N SER A 123 -9.55 -25.77 5.11
CA SER A 123 -10.34 -26.65 4.24
C SER A 123 -11.76 -26.09 4.09
N VAL A 124 -12.37 -26.30 2.93
CA VAL A 124 -13.80 -25.98 2.74
C VAL A 124 -14.62 -26.91 3.62
N ALA A 125 -15.34 -26.36 4.59
CA ALA A 125 -16.32 -27.15 5.35
C ALA A 125 -17.45 -27.52 4.39
N ALA A 126 -17.72 -28.77 4.18
CA ALA A 126 -18.76 -29.34 3.28
C ALA A 126 -19.18 -28.37 2.15
N ALA A 127 -18.52 -28.47 0.98
CA ALA A 127 -18.82 -27.59 -0.15
C ALA A 127 -20.31 -27.53 -0.45
N PRO A 128 -20.93 -26.34 -0.50
CA PRO A 128 -22.33 -26.22 -0.87
C PRO A 128 -22.54 -26.90 -2.24
N ARG A 129 -23.62 -27.68 -2.41
CA ARG A 129 -23.91 -28.42 -3.63
C ARG A 129 -24.26 -27.56 -4.84
N GLY A 130 -24.10 -26.23 -4.73
CA GLY A 130 -24.44 -25.27 -5.76
C GLY A 130 -23.71 -23.94 -5.59
N ALA A 131 -24.02 -22.99 -6.44
CA ALA A 131 -23.51 -21.63 -6.31
C ALA A 131 -24.12 -20.97 -5.06
N VAL A 132 -23.26 -20.34 -4.24
CA VAL A 132 -23.68 -19.46 -3.15
C VAL A 132 -23.83 -18.06 -3.70
N ILE A 133 -24.98 -17.44 -3.51
CA ILE A 133 -25.32 -16.10 -3.96
C ILE A 133 -25.45 -15.20 -2.74
N VAL A 134 -24.64 -14.14 -2.69
CA VAL A 134 -24.54 -13.24 -1.53
C VAL A 134 -24.80 -11.82 -1.97
N PRO A 135 -25.74 -11.09 -1.34
CA PRO A 135 -25.88 -9.65 -1.53
C PRO A 135 -24.62 -8.92 -1.06
N VAL A 136 -24.15 -7.98 -1.87
CA VAL A 136 -22.94 -7.19 -1.57
C VAL A 136 -23.23 -5.69 -1.73
N ASN A 137 -22.41 -4.87 -1.10
CA ASN A 137 -22.42 -3.43 -1.26
C ASN A 137 -21.25 -2.97 -2.10
N PHE A 138 -21.35 -1.74 -2.63
CA PHE A 138 -20.28 -1.10 -3.37
C PHE A 138 -19.90 0.21 -2.70
N SER A 139 -18.59 0.45 -2.58
CA SER A 139 -18.02 1.74 -2.19
C SER A 139 -17.07 2.18 -3.30
N GLY A 140 -17.54 3.08 -4.17
CA GLY A 140 -16.88 3.37 -5.42
C GLY A 140 -16.74 2.12 -6.29
N ARG A 141 -15.51 1.68 -6.53
CA ARG A 141 -15.21 0.45 -7.31
C ARG A 141 -14.97 -0.78 -6.43
N ALA A 142 -14.93 -0.62 -5.13
CA ALA A 142 -14.72 -1.74 -4.20
C ALA A 142 -16.02 -2.49 -3.92
N VAL A 143 -15.95 -3.82 -3.93
CA VAL A 143 -17.04 -4.72 -3.56
C VAL A 143 -16.92 -5.03 -2.08
N ILE A 144 -17.94 -4.70 -1.30
CA ILE A 144 -17.99 -4.91 0.15
C ILE A 144 -18.82 -6.15 0.45
N VAL A 145 -18.20 -7.13 1.08
CA VAL A 145 -18.74 -8.45 1.34
C VAL A 145 -18.93 -8.64 2.84
N PRO A 146 -20.12 -9.00 3.33
CA PRO A 146 -20.33 -9.41 4.72
C PRO A 146 -19.68 -10.78 4.95
N VAL A 147 -18.75 -10.83 5.89
CA VAL A 147 -17.95 -12.02 6.24
C VAL A 147 -18.15 -12.34 7.71
N THR A 148 -18.60 -13.55 8.00
CA THR A 148 -18.80 -14.02 9.38
C THR A 148 -17.61 -14.85 9.83
N PHE A 149 -17.07 -14.53 11.00
CA PHE A 149 -15.97 -15.23 11.64
C PHE A 149 -16.45 -16.05 12.82
N ASN A 150 -15.97 -17.29 12.93
CA ASN A 150 -16.22 -18.20 14.06
C ASN A 150 -17.72 -18.35 14.40
N HIS A 151 -18.60 -18.20 13.42
CA HIS A 151 -20.07 -18.19 13.58
C HIS A 151 -20.62 -17.17 14.59
N SER A 152 -19.80 -16.22 15.04
CA SER A 152 -20.15 -15.34 16.16
C SER A 152 -20.27 -13.86 15.79
N GLY A 153 -19.61 -13.40 14.75
CA GLY A 153 -19.65 -11.99 14.37
C GLY A 153 -19.31 -11.75 12.91
N THR A 154 -19.79 -10.63 12.37
CA THR A 154 -19.65 -10.28 10.96
C THR A 154 -18.86 -8.99 10.81
N ALA A 155 -17.96 -8.96 9.84
CA ALA A 155 -17.25 -7.77 9.38
C ALA A 155 -17.49 -7.57 7.88
N ASN A 156 -17.41 -6.32 7.42
CA ASN A 156 -17.58 -5.95 6.03
C ASN A 156 -16.21 -5.82 5.36
N LEU A 157 -15.80 -6.83 4.62
CA LEU A 157 -14.49 -6.86 3.98
C LEU A 157 -14.57 -6.45 2.52
N ILE A 158 -13.52 -5.81 2.01
CA ILE A 158 -13.35 -5.57 0.58
C ILE A 158 -12.93 -6.90 -0.07
N LEU A 159 -13.64 -7.31 -1.13
CA LEU A 159 -13.22 -8.42 -1.99
C LEU A 159 -11.94 -8.02 -2.73
N ASP A 160 -10.85 -8.72 -2.44
CA ASP A 160 -9.53 -8.38 -3.00
C ASP A 160 -8.81 -9.62 -3.53
N THR A 161 -8.85 -9.79 -4.86
CA THR A 161 -8.12 -10.88 -5.54
C THR A 161 -6.61 -10.65 -5.60
N GLY A 162 -6.13 -9.46 -5.26
CA GLY A 162 -4.71 -9.12 -5.13
C GLY A 162 -4.11 -9.47 -3.77
N ALA A 163 -4.96 -9.69 -2.75
CA ALA A 163 -4.53 -10.11 -1.43
C ALA A 163 -4.40 -11.64 -1.37
N SER A 164 -3.21 -12.16 -1.05
CA SER A 164 -3.00 -13.61 -0.88
C SER A 164 -3.66 -14.15 0.39
N VAL A 165 -3.78 -13.30 1.43
CA VAL A 165 -4.27 -13.66 2.77
C VAL A 165 -5.39 -12.71 3.17
N THR A 166 -6.44 -13.24 3.77
CA THR A 166 -7.52 -12.44 4.37
C THR A 166 -6.98 -11.62 5.54
N MET A 167 -7.35 -10.34 5.56
CA MET A 167 -6.87 -9.39 6.55
C MET A 167 -8.05 -8.72 7.23
N ILE A 168 -7.94 -8.55 8.55
CA ILE A 168 -8.89 -7.77 9.36
C ILE A 168 -8.15 -6.66 10.11
N THR A 169 -8.86 -5.60 10.47
CA THR A 169 -8.28 -4.55 11.31
C THR A 169 -8.17 -4.98 12.77
N GLY A 170 -7.30 -4.31 13.53
CA GLY A 170 -7.19 -4.54 14.98
C GLY A 170 -8.52 -4.28 15.71
N LYS A 171 -9.30 -3.30 15.21
CA LYS A 171 -10.64 -3.03 15.73
C LYS A 171 -11.58 -4.24 15.52
N VAL A 172 -11.64 -4.78 14.31
CA VAL A 172 -12.47 -5.97 14.01
C VAL A 172 -12.04 -7.16 14.85
N ALA A 173 -10.73 -7.41 14.98
CA ALA A 173 -10.22 -8.49 15.82
C ALA A 173 -10.67 -8.34 17.28
N ALA A 174 -10.64 -7.13 17.83
CA ALA A 174 -11.09 -6.85 19.19
C ALA A 174 -12.61 -7.02 19.35
N ASP A 175 -13.39 -6.44 18.44
CA ASP A 175 -14.87 -6.51 18.46
C ASP A 175 -15.37 -7.96 18.36
N LEU A 176 -14.72 -8.78 17.54
CA LEU A 176 -15.06 -10.19 17.33
C LEU A 176 -14.34 -11.13 18.30
N ARG A 177 -13.55 -10.60 19.23
CA ARG A 177 -12.77 -11.36 20.23
C ARG A 177 -11.88 -12.43 19.60
N ILE A 178 -11.26 -12.11 18.46
CA ILE A 178 -10.31 -12.98 17.76
C ILE A 178 -8.93 -12.78 18.38
N PRO A 179 -8.39 -13.78 19.13
CA PRO A 179 -7.11 -13.62 19.80
C PRO A 179 -5.95 -13.69 18.81
N THR A 180 -4.97 -12.83 18.99
CA THR A 180 -3.70 -12.94 18.25
C THR A 180 -2.96 -14.20 18.66
N THR A 181 -2.52 -14.99 17.68
CA THR A 181 -1.77 -16.24 17.88
C THR A 181 -0.29 -16.12 17.55
N GLY A 182 0.12 -15.04 16.91
CA GLY A 182 1.52 -14.80 16.53
C GLY A 182 1.68 -13.56 15.67
N SER A 183 2.81 -13.47 14.97
CA SER A 183 3.07 -12.41 13.97
C SER A 183 3.69 -13.01 12.72
N SER A 184 3.45 -12.40 11.57
CA SER A 184 4.03 -12.77 10.29
C SER A 184 4.48 -11.54 9.51
N LEU A 185 5.40 -11.72 8.57
CA LEU A 185 5.72 -10.71 7.59
C LEU A 185 4.73 -10.81 6.43
N ILE A 186 4.11 -9.70 6.11
CA ILE A 186 3.20 -9.59 4.98
C ILE A 186 3.81 -8.64 3.97
N THR A 187 3.96 -9.11 2.73
CA THR A 187 4.46 -8.29 1.62
C THR A 187 3.30 -7.92 0.71
N GLY A 188 3.14 -6.64 0.46
CA GLY A 188 2.13 -6.08 -0.45
C GLY A 188 2.73 -4.99 -1.33
N ILE A 189 1.88 -4.29 -2.09
CA ILE A 189 2.28 -3.16 -2.95
C ILE A 189 2.98 -2.07 -2.13
N GLY A 190 2.60 -1.91 -0.86
CA GLY A 190 3.21 -0.97 0.07
C GLY A 190 4.52 -1.41 0.72
N GLY A 191 5.04 -2.59 0.41
CA GLY A 191 6.25 -3.16 1.03
C GLY A 191 5.95 -4.30 1.99
N THR A 192 6.95 -4.67 2.81
CA THR A 192 6.84 -5.72 3.82
C THR A 192 6.56 -5.12 5.19
N VAL A 193 5.52 -5.61 5.84
CA VAL A 193 5.12 -5.19 7.18
C VAL A 193 5.05 -6.40 8.10
N ARG A 194 5.36 -6.19 9.38
CA ARG A 194 5.04 -7.17 10.41
C ARG A 194 3.58 -6.97 10.82
N ALA A 195 2.74 -7.96 10.53
CA ALA A 195 1.37 -8.01 10.97
C ALA A 195 1.20 -9.08 12.05
N GLN A 196 0.27 -8.86 12.96
CA GLN A 196 -0.19 -9.91 13.83
C GLN A 196 -1.01 -10.93 13.01
N VAL A 197 -1.06 -12.17 13.45
CA VAL A 197 -1.88 -13.20 12.84
C VAL A 197 -2.76 -13.86 13.90
N ALA A 198 -3.91 -14.30 13.46
CA ALA A 198 -4.85 -15.04 14.28
C ALA A 198 -5.36 -16.27 13.53
N ARG A 199 -5.48 -17.38 14.25
CA ARG A 199 -6.20 -18.55 13.73
C ARG A 199 -7.69 -18.38 14.03
N VAL A 200 -8.52 -18.56 13.00
CA VAL A 200 -9.96 -18.55 13.11
C VAL A 200 -10.52 -19.93 12.76
N ASP A 201 -11.55 -20.36 13.49
CA ASP A 201 -12.17 -21.67 13.28
C ASP A 201 -12.91 -21.71 11.96
N SER A 202 -13.58 -20.60 11.61
CA SER A 202 -14.29 -20.49 10.33
C SER A 202 -14.35 -19.07 9.80
N VAL A 203 -14.35 -18.96 8.47
CA VAL A 203 -14.67 -17.75 7.68
C VAL A 203 -15.81 -18.10 6.74
N LYS A 204 -16.93 -17.39 6.85
CA LYS A 204 -18.15 -17.69 6.11
C LYS A 204 -18.65 -16.49 5.32
N VAL A 205 -19.01 -16.71 4.05
CA VAL A 205 -19.62 -15.75 3.14
C VAL A 205 -20.90 -16.36 2.57
N GLY A 206 -22.07 -15.89 3.02
CA GLY A 206 -23.30 -16.62 2.78
C GLY A 206 -23.21 -18.05 3.33
N ASP A 207 -23.45 -19.05 2.48
CA ASP A 207 -23.29 -20.47 2.85
C ASP A 207 -21.94 -21.07 2.44
N ALA A 208 -21.05 -20.28 1.84
CA ALA A 208 -19.68 -20.69 1.57
C ALA A 208 -18.84 -20.54 2.85
N GLU A 209 -18.21 -21.62 3.30
CA GLU A 209 -17.45 -21.66 4.53
C GLU A 209 -16.08 -22.32 4.32
N VAL A 210 -15.05 -21.69 4.87
CA VAL A 210 -13.68 -22.24 4.96
C VAL A 210 -13.30 -22.29 6.43
N VAL A 211 -12.88 -23.48 6.90
CA VAL A 211 -12.51 -23.72 8.30
C VAL A 211 -11.00 -23.73 8.50
N GLY A 212 -10.58 -23.35 9.70
CA GLY A 212 -9.18 -23.41 10.12
C GLY A 212 -8.26 -22.44 9.38
N MET A 213 -8.76 -21.26 9.03
CA MET A 213 -7.96 -20.22 8.36
C MET A 213 -7.06 -19.47 9.34
N THR A 214 -5.98 -18.93 8.80
CA THR A 214 -5.17 -17.92 9.48
C THR A 214 -5.41 -16.58 8.80
N VAL A 215 -5.82 -15.58 9.56
CA VAL A 215 -6.03 -14.23 9.09
C VAL A 215 -4.93 -13.29 9.60
N SER A 216 -4.58 -12.28 8.82
CA SER A 216 -3.69 -11.23 9.28
C SER A 216 -4.45 -10.12 9.97
N ILE A 217 -3.86 -9.53 11.01
CA ILE A 217 -4.41 -8.39 11.73
C ILE A 217 -3.51 -7.20 11.49
N HIS A 218 -3.99 -6.23 10.73
CA HIS A 218 -3.22 -5.06 10.36
C HIS A 218 -4.15 -3.87 10.03
N ASP A 219 -3.71 -2.67 10.39
CA ASP A 219 -4.41 -1.42 10.10
C ASP A 219 -3.63 -0.60 9.06
N PRO A 220 -3.76 -0.90 7.75
CA PRO A 220 -2.97 -0.24 6.71
C PRO A 220 -3.41 1.21 6.49
N LEU A 221 -4.67 1.51 6.75
CA LEU A 221 -5.30 2.80 6.50
C LEU A 221 -6.00 3.31 7.76
N ARG A 222 -5.91 4.61 8.02
CA ARG A 222 -6.75 5.27 9.04
C ARG A 222 -8.14 5.59 8.49
N ASN A 223 -8.81 4.59 7.95
CA ASN A 223 -10.19 4.72 7.51
C ASN A 223 -11.08 3.95 8.49
N PRO A 224 -11.92 4.63 9.27
CA PRO A 224 -12.79 3.98 10.26
C PRO A 224 -13.82 3.03 9.64
N ASN A 225 -14.10 3.18 8.34
CA ASN A 225 -15.01 2.33 7.59
C ASN A 225 -14.31 1.15 6.90
N PHE A 226 -12.98 1.04 7.05
CA PHE A 226 -12.22 -0.09 6.53
C PHE A 226 -12.12 -1.16 7.60
N GLU A 227 -12.71 -2.32 7.35
CA GLU A 227 -12.71 -3.44 8.28
C GLU A 227 -11.73 -4.55 7.88
N GLY A 228 -11.34 -4.63 6.60
CA GLY A 228 -10.36 -5.58 6.12
C GLY A 228 -10.50 -5.94 4.65
N LEU A 229 -9.76 -6.99 4.25
CA LEU A 229 -9.73 -7.55 2.89
C LEU A 229 -10.10 -9.04 2.95
N LEU A 230 -10.95 -9.50 2.05
CA LEU A 230 -11.20 -10.92 1.81
C LEU A 230 -10.26 -11.39 0.71
N GLY A 231 -9.27 -12.20 1.05
CA GLY A 231 -8.15 -12.60 0.20
C GLY A 231 -8.36 -13.91 -0.57
N MET A 232 -7.34 -14.27 -1.34
CA MET A 232 -7.32 -15.47 -2.18
C MET A 232 -7.23 -16.79 -1.39
N ASP A 233 -6.82 -16.74 -0.14
CA ASP A 233 -6.88 -17.89 0.79
C ASP A 233 -8.32 -18.39 0.98
N PHE A 234 -9.31 -17.50 0.95
CA PHE A 234 -10.73 -17.81 0.86
C PHE A 234 -11.22 -17.90 -0.58
N LEU A 235 -11.07 -16.81 -1.36
CA LEU A 235 -11.64 -16.67 -2.70
C LEU A 235 -11.14 -17.75 -3.66
N GLY A 236 -9.90 -18.17 -3.53
CA GLY A 236 -9.27 -19.19 -4.39
C GLY A 236 -9.92 -20.56 -4.31
N ARG A 237 -10.78 -20.82 -3.30
CA ARG A 237 -11.56 -22.05 -3.15
C ARG A 237 -12.76 -22.11 -4.07
N PHE A 238 -13.14 -20.96 -4.65
CA PHE A 238 -14.35 -20.79 -5.42
C PHE A 238 -14.05 -20.21 -6.80
N GLN A 239 -14.92 -20.47 -7.74
CA GLN A 239 -15.04 -19.65 -8.94
C GLN A 239 -15.87 -18.42 -8.55
N VAL A 240 -15.24 -17.26 -8.55
CA VAL A 240 -15.82 -15.99 -8.09
C VAL A 240 -16.37 -15.21 -9.27
N SER A 241 -17.62 -14.74 -9.16
CA SER A 241 -18.26 -13.83 -10.11
C SER A 241 -19.01 -12.75 -9.36
N VAL A 242 -18.97 -11.53 -9.87
CA VAL A 242 -19.70 -10.38 -9.30
C VAL A 242 -20.64 -9.84 -10.37
N ASP A 243 -21.91 -9.69 -10.00
CA ASP A 243 -22.93 -9.01 -10.80
C ASP A 243 -23.15 -7.61 -10.19
N PRO A 244 -22.57 -6.55 -10.77
CA PRO A 244 -22.67 -5.21 -10.20
C PRO A 244 -24.07 -4.61 -10.34
N GLU A 245 -24.87 -5.01 -11.34
CA GLU A 245 -26.22 -4.49 -11.54
C GLU A 245 -27.16 -5.03 -10.46
N LYS A 246 -27.06 -6.32 -10.17
CA LYS A 246 -27.86 -6.97 -9.12
C LYS A 246 -27.27 -6.87 -7.74
N LYS A 247 -26.03 -6.35 -7.63
CA LYS A 247 -25.24 -6.30 -6.39
C LYS A 247 -25.11 -7.67 -5.73
N LEU A 248 -24.68 -8.65 -6.51
CA LEU A 248 -24.54 -10.03 -6.08
C LEU A 248 -23.10 -10.52 -6.27
N LEU A 249 -22.60 -11.22 -5.26
CA LEU A 249 -21.42 -12.06 -5.34
C LEU A 249 -21.88 -13.51 -5.51
N ILE A 250 -21.31 -14.21 -6.47
CA ILE A 250 -21.61 -15.62 -6.78
C ILE A 250 -20.34 -16.43 -6.56
N LEU A 251 -20.41 -17.39 -5.65
CA LEU A 251 -19.34 -18.31 -5.30
C LEU A 251 -19.73 -19.72 -5.72
N LYS A 252 -19.03 -20.30 -6.69
CA LYS A 252 -19.21 -21.72 -7.07
C LYS A 252 -18.02 -22.51 -6.55
N PRO A 253 -18.20 -23.63 -5.84
CA PRO A 253 -17.10 -24.51 -5.45
C PRO A 253 -16.30 -24.94 -6.67
N ARG A 254 -14.98 -25.06 -6.52
CA ARG A 254 -14.06 -25.58 -7.55
C ARG A 254 -13.96 -27.09 -7.46
#